data_1adafbc4a919e8b1f339343bcf9b7195
#
_entry.id   1adafbc4a919e8b1f339343bcf9b7195
#
_cell.length_a   1.000
_cell.length_b   1.000
_cell.length_c   1.000
_cell.angle_alpha   90.00
_cell.angle_beta   90.00
_cell.angle_gamma   90.00
#
_symmetry.space_group_name_H-M   'P 1'
#
loop_
_entity.id
_entity.type
_entity.pdbx_description
1 polymer ?
#
loop_
_entity_poly.entity_id
_entity_poly.type
_entity_poly.pdbx_seq_one_letter_code
_entity_poly.pdbx_strand_id
1 'polypeptide(L)'
;MRATVVRRTALAASAAALALLATACSGSSDADGKDDKGAANGSSSAPKTPAKALTAAELEKAALAQGDVKDTKITKAGPADEVPADGVKVDKEACLPVAHALSGVAQEGAVATTKRKVIDEPKADGGKSLEDAAKGEGADAFKDAFNLTSTFVALSSYEGTAGPDAFAALKKAAADCAGGFTATVAGTPTKVVSMTEEKITGGDEALAWTVTSESDGATTPVKLVALRKGSSVATFFAFNLAAAGGENVTFELPTAVVAAQDEKLA
;
A
#
# COMPACT_ATOMS: atom_id res chain seq x y z
N MET A 1 -14.84 -31.68 52.42
CA MET A 1 -15.41 -33.03 52.36
C MET A 1 -15.92 -33.31 50.96
N ARG A 2 -15.47 -34.43 50.40
CA ARG A 2 -15.91 -35.14 49.18
C ARG A 2 -15.48 -34.43 47.87
N ALA A 3 -14.40 -34.83 47.24
CA ALA A 3 -14.01 -36.14 46.64
C ALA A 3 -14.61 -36.33 45.23
N THR A 4 -13.67 -36.27 44.28
CA THR A 4 -13.46 -37.15 43.10
C THR A 4 -14.62 -37.46 42.14
N VAL A 5 -14.39 -37.29 40.85
CA VAL A 5 -14.30 -38.43 39.91
C VAL A 5 -13.55 -38.02 38.62
N VAL A 6 -12.46 -38.74 38.40
CA VAL A 6 -11.70 -38.87 37.14
C VAL A 6 -12.45 -39.80 36.20
N ARG A 7 -12.64 -39.45 34.92
CA ARG A 7 -12.81 -40.46 33.86
C ARG A 7 -11.94 -40.12 32.66
N ARG A 8 -10.88 -40.92 32.53
CA ARG A 8 -10.11 -41.14 31.31
C ARG A 8 -10.90 -42.04 30.38
N THR A 9 -11.00 -41.73 29.11
CA THR A 9 -11.15 -42.73 28.05
C THR A 9 -10.32 -42.31 26.84
N ALA A 10 -9.62 -43.31 26.36
CA ALA A 10 -8.57 -43.26 25.38
C ALA A 10 -9.09 -43.62 23.97
N LEU A 11 -8.27 -43.23 22.96
CA LEU A 11 -8.00 -43.94 21.70
C LEU A 11 -9.09 -44.04 20.63
N ALA A 12 -8.80 -43.42 19.46
CA ALA A 12 -8.66 -44.18 18.21
C ALA A 12 -7.92 -43.36 17.16
N ALA A 13 -6.79 -43.86 16.74
CA ALA A 13 -6.02 -43.47 15.57
C ALA A 13 -6.73 -44.00 14.32
N SER A 14 -6.80 -43.21 13.25
CA SER A 14 -7.10 -43.69 11.91
C SER A 14 -6.21 -42.99 10.92
N ALA A 15 -5.13 -43.64 10.51
CA ALA A 15 -4.33 -43.31 9.36
C ALA A 15 -5.04 -43.82 8.09
N ALA A 16 -5.31 -42.94 7.15
CA ALA A 16 -5.68 -43.30 5.79
C ALA A 16 -4.69 -42.68 4.82
N ALA A 17 -3.74 -43.49 4.37
CA ALA A 17 -2.87 -43.20 3.25
C ALA A 17 -3.63 -43.43 1.94
N LEU A 18 -3.74 -42.44 1.06
CA LEU A 18 -4.19 -42.59 -0.30
C LEU A 18 -3.04 -42.32 -1.26
N ALA A 19 -2.57 -43.39 -1.86
CA ALA A 19 -1.58 -43.39 -2.92
C ALA A 19 -2.19 -42.86 -4.24
N LEU A 20 -1.54 -41.87 -4.83
CA LEU A 20 -1.86 -41.38 -6.17
C LEU A 20 -1.14 -42.18 -7.23
N LEU A 21 -1.90 -42.82 -8.08
CA LEU A 21 -1.46 -43.53 -9.30
C LEU A 21 -1.15 -42.48 -10.38
N ALA A 22 0.10 -42.39 -10.76
CA ALA A 22 0.51 -41.75 -11.99
C ALA A 22 0.32 -42.74 -13.15
N THR A 23 -0.60 -42.48 -14.06
CA THR A 23 -0.69 -43.17 -15.35
C THR A 23 -0.07 -42.32 -16.44
N ALA A 24 1.16 -42.66 -16.80
CA ALA A 24 1.74 -42.28 -18.08
C ALA A 24 1.18 -43.18 -19.16
N CYS A 25 0.51 -42.62 -20.17
CA CYS A 25 0.23 -43.31 -21.41
C CYS A 25 1.17 -42.78 -22.48
N SER A 26 2.15 -43.61 -22.79
CA SER A 26 2.90 -43.61 -24.03
C SER A 26 2.14 -44.49 -25.04
N GLY A 27 1.93 -44.01 -26.27
CA GLY A 27 1.37 -44.78 -27.34
C GLY A 27 1.63 -44.10 -28.68
N SER A 28 2.67 -44.56 -29.38
CA SER A 28 2.94 -44.25 -30.78
C SER A 28 1.98 -45.04 -31.68
N SER A 29 1.48 -44.46 -32.77
CA SER A 29 1.31 -45.07 -34.07
C SER A 29 0.87 -44.08 -35.14
N ASP A 30 1.52 -44.15 -36.26
CA ASP A 30 1.40 -43.38 -37.50
C ASP A 30 0.01 -43.41 -38.14
N ALA A 31 -0.39 -42.34 -38.80
CA ALA A 31 -0.80 -42.28 -40.22
C ALA A 31 -1.45 -40.93 -40.58
N ASP A 32 -0.90 -40.33 -41.62
CA ASP A 32 -1.40 -39.38 -42.62
C ASP A 32 -2.81 -38.76 -42.52
N GLY A 33 -2.84 -37.41 -42.71
CA GLY A 33 -4.05 -36.65 -43.05
C GLY A 33 -3.91 -35.14 -42.86
N LYS A 34 -3.83 -34.45 -43.97
CA LYS A 34 -3.67 -33.01 -44.18
C LYS A 34 -4.76 -32.12 -43.56
N ASP A 35 -4.29 -30.86 -43.31
CA ASP A 35 -4.99 -29.57 -43.32
C ASP A 35 -6.05 -29.29 -42.23
N ASP A 36 -5.89 -28.36 -41.30
CA ASP A 36 -6.18 -26.93 -41.44
C ASP A 36 -5.91 -26.15 -40.11
N LYS A 37 -5.71 -24.85 -40.25
CA LYS A 37 -5.31 -23.87 -39.29
C LYS A 37 -6.20 -23.76 -38.04
N GLY A 38 -5.55 -23.56 -36.87
CA GLY A 38 -6.18 -23.15 -35.64
C GLY A 38 -5.21 -23.13 -34.47
N ALA A 39 -4.25 -22.19 -34.47
CA ALA A 39 -3.38 -21.97 -33.34
C ALA A 39 -4.16 -21.28 -32.19
N ALA A 40 -4.76 -22.07 -31.32
CA ALA A 40 -5.17 -21.62 -30.01
C ALA A 40 -3.99 -21.85 -29.04
N ASN A 41 -3.19 -20.83 -28.86
CA ASN A 41 -2.12 -20.79 -27.85
C ASN A 41 -2.77 -20.69 -26.48
N GLY A 42 -3.24 -21.77 -25.92
CA GLY A 42 -3.70 -21.91 -24.57
C GLY A 42 -2.49 -21.86 -23.61
N SER A 43 -2.07 -20.68 -23.20
CA SER A 43 -1.19 -20.52 -22.05
C SER A 43 -1.91 -21.08 -20.83
N SER A 44 -1.65 -22.34 -20.53
CA SER A 44 -2.00 -22.97 -19.25
C SER A 44 -1.15 -22.31 -18.18
N SER A 45 -1.67 -21.24 -17.56
CA SER A 45 -1.11 -20.70 -16.35
C SER A 45 -1.20 -21.76 -15.26
N ALA A 46 -0.06 -22.34 -14.88
CA ALA A 46 0.01 -23.21 -13.72
C ALA A 46 -0.64 -22.48 -12.52
N PRO A 47 -1.38 -23.19 -11.64
CA PRO A 47 -1.94 -22.57 -10.42
C PRO A 47 -0.79 -21.95 -9.63
N LYS A 48 -0.75 -20.63 -9.53
CA LYS A 48 0.22 -19.95 -8.65
C LYS A 48 -0.06 -20.43 -7.23
N THR A 49 0.92 -21.05 -6.59
CA THR A 49 0.86 -21.36 -5.16
C THR A 49 0.49 -20.07 -4.44
N PRO A 50 -0.51 -20.08 -3.52
CA PRO A 50 -0.87 -18.91 -2.77
C PRO A 50 0.37 -18.34 -2.07
N ALA A 51 0.64 -17.05 -2.24
CA ALA A 51 1.80 -16.43 -1.66
C ALA A 51 1.65 -16.42 -0.13
N LYS A 52 2.69 -16.85 0.57
CA LYS A 52 2.73 -16.80 2.04
C LYS A 52 2.91 -15.37 2.50
N ALA A 53 2.19 -14.98 3.53
CA ALA A 53 2.38 -13.69 4.17
C ALA A 53 3.77 -13.55 4.79
N LEU A 54 4.34 -12.37 4.71
CA LEU A 54 5.52 -12.01 5.50
C LEU A 54 5.11 -11.87 6.97
N THR A 55 5.90 -12.42 7.86
CA THR A 55 5.78 -12.16 9.29
C THR A 55 6.08 -10.69 9.61
N ALA A 56 5.68 -10.19 10.78
CA ALA A 56 5.98 -8.83 11.19
C ALA A 56 7.49 -8.51 11.14
N ALA A 57 8.35 -9.47 11.50
CA ALA A 57 9.80 -9.29 11.46
C ALA A 57 10.37 -9.26 10.03
N GLU A 58 9.82 -10.05 9.11
CA GLU A 58 10.19 -10.03 7.70
C GLU A 58 9.71 -8.74 7.03
N LEU A 59 8.47 -8.33 7.34
CA LEU A 59 7.88 -7.09 6.83
C LEU A 59 8.67 -5.86 7.29
N GLU A 60 9.13 -5.86 8.55
CA GLU A 60 9.96 -4.78 9.09
C GLU A 60 11.31 -4.67 8.34
N LYS A 61 11.91 -5.77 7.91
CA LYS A 61 13.13 -5.80 7.09
C LYS A 61 12.88 -5.36 5.65
N ALA A 62 11.70 -5.68 5.11
CA ALA A 62 11.27 -5.28 3.78
C ALA A 62 10.80 -3.81 3.70
N ALA A 63 10.60 -3.16 4.83
CA ALA A 63 10.23 -1.75 4.87
C ALA A 63 11.45 -0.84 4.61
N LEU A 64 11.20 0.37 4.10
CA LEU A 64 12.22 1.38 3.87
C LEU A 64 13.04 1.69 5.13
N ALA A 65 14.33 1.90 4.95
CA ALA A 65 15.28 2.31 5.98
C ALA A 65 16.06 3.57 5.54
N GLN A 66 16.68 4.25 6.49
CA GLN A 66 17.51 5.40 6.18
C GLN A 66 18.60 5.03 5.16
N GLY A 67 18.71 5.82 4.09
CA GLY A 67 19.63 5.61 3.00
C GLY A 67 19.06 4.89 1.76
N ASP A 68 17.86 4.29 1.85
CA ASP A 68 17.20 3.64 0.71
C ASP A 68 16.70 4.65 -0.34
N VAL A 69 16.40 5.87 0.08
CA VAL A 69 16.03 6.98 -0.81
C VAL A 69 16.98 8.15 -0.55
N LYS A 70 17.55 8.66 -1.64
CA LYS A 70 18.52 9.77 -1.58
C LYS A 70 17.81 11.06 -1.15
N ASP A 71 18.55 11.91 -0.43
CA ASP A 71 18.08 13.25 0.01
C ASP A 71 16.76 13.21 0.78
N THR A 72 16.59 12.16 1.61
CA THR A 72 15.43 12.00 2.48
C THR A 72 15.80 11.55 3.87
N LYS A 73 14.98 11.93 4.83
CA LYS A 73 14.98 11.38 6.18
C LYS A 73 13.89 10.34 6.31
N ILE A 74 14.28 9.10 6.61
CA ILE A 74 13.36 7.96 6.78
C ILE A 74 13.31 7.55 8.23
N THR A 75 12.12 7.54 8.82
CA THR A 75 11.89 7.12 10.21
C THR A 75 10.73 6.14 10.29
N LYS A 76 10.72 5.32 11.33
CA LYS A 76 9.52 4.55 11.68
C LYS A 76 8.43 5.51 12.16
N ALA A 77 7.18 5.25 11.76
CA ALA A 77 6.04 6.00 12.28
C ALA A 77 5.93 5.81 13.80
N GLY A 78 5.70 6.89 14.51
CA GLY A 78 5.51 6.90 15.96
C GLY A 78 4.03 6.76 16.34
N PRO A 79 3.73 6.64 17.64
CA PRO A 79 2.35 6.54 18.12
C PRO A 79 1.44 7.70 17.69
N ALA A 80 2.00 8.90 17.49
CA ALA A 80 1.24 10.06 17.00
C ALA A 80 0.85 9.96 15.51
N ASP A 81 1.52 9.08 14.76
CA ASP A 81 1.24 8.83 13.34
C ASP A 81 0.27 7.64 13.13
N GLU A 82 -0.17 7.01 14.24
CA GLU A 82 -1.04 5.84 14.17
C GLU A 82 -2.52 6.25 14.18
N VAL A 83 -3.23 5.82 13.16
CA VAL A 83 -4.70 5.92 13.08
C VAL A 83 -5.27 4.51 13.21
N PRO A 84 -6.10 4.22 14.21
CA PRO A 84 -6.78 2.94 14.31
C PRO A 84 -7.86 2.84 13.23
N ALA A 85 -8.13 1.62 12.75
CA ALA A 85 -9.09 1.40 11.66
C ALA A 85 -10.51 1.89 12.00
N ASP A 86 -10.96 1.71 13.24
CA ASP A 86 -12.24 2.19 13.75
C ASP A 86 -12.31 3.71 13.94
N GLY A 87 -11.14 4.37 13.92
CA GLY A 87 -10.99 5.83 13.92
C GLY A 87 -11.24 6.49 12.57
N VAL A 88 -11.39 5.68 11.49
CA VAL A 88 -11.71 6.15 10.15
C VAL A 88 -13.16 5.84 9.81
N LYS A 89 -13.95 6.87 9.51
CA LYS A 89 -15.35 6.76 9.11
C LYS A 89 -15.58 7.50 7.80
N VAL A 90 -16.54 7.06 7.01
CA VAL A 90 -16.90 7.67 5.73
C VAL A 90 -18.42 7.84 5.61
N ASP A 91 -18.84 8.83 4.83
CA ASP A 91 -20.25 9.03 4.47
C ASP A 91 -20.75 8.01 3.42
N LYS A 92 -19.82 7.43 2.65
CA LYS A 92 -20.07 6.39 1.65
C LYS A 92 -19.20 5.17 1.96
N GLU A 93 -19.80 4.09 2.40
CA GLU A 93 -19.08 2.87 2.83
C GLU A 93 -18.13 2.32 1.76
N ALA A 94 -18.53 2.42 0.47
CA ALA A 94 -17.68 2.02 -0.65
C ALA A 94 -16.33 2.77 -0.71
N CYS A 95 -16.20 3.93 -0.06
CA CYS A 95 -15.00 4.75 -0.05
C CYS A 95 -14.04 4.43 1.13
N LEU A 96 -14.44 3.53 2.02
CA LEU A 96 -13.63 3.16 3.19
C LEU A 96 -12.21 2.69 2.82
N PRO A 97 -12.00 1.86 1.78
CA PRO A 97 -10.65 1.45 1.38
C PRO A 97 -9.75 2.64 0.99
N VAL A 98 -10.30 3.66 0.33
CA VAL A 98 -9.55 4.88 -0.01
C VAL A 98 -9.24 5.68 1.24
N ALA A 99 -10.22 5.86 2.15
CA ALA A 99 -10.01 6.57 3.40
C ALA A 99 -8.95 5.89 4.29
N HIS A 100 -8.94 4.56 4.33
CA HIS A 100 -7.89 3.78 4.99
C HIS A 100 -6.52 4.05 4.36
N ALA A 101 -6.39 3.97 3.04
CA ALA A 101 -5.13 4.22 2.35
C ALA A 101 -4.61 5.65 2.58
N LEU A 102 -5.47 6.66 2.56
CA LEU A 102 -5.13 8.05 2.87
C LEU A 102 -4.72 8.27 4.33
N SER A 103 -5.14 7.39 5.24
CA SER A 103 -4.83 7.46 6.67
C SER A 103 -3.70 6.51 7.08
N GLY A 104 -3.07 5.82 6.13
CA GLY A 104 -2.04 4.81 6.41
C GLY A 104 -2.58 3.60 7.19
N VAL A 105 -3.88 3.35 7.12
CA VAL A 105 -4.53 2.15 7.68
C VAL A 105 -4.45 1.02 6.67
N ALA A 106 -4.08 -0.17 7.13
CA ALA A 106 -4.07 -1.37 6.29
C ALA A 106 -5.46 -1.69 5.74
N GLN A 107 -5.50 -2.24 4.53
CA GLN A 107 -6.74 -2.80 3.99
C GLN A 107 -7.14 -4.04 4.78
N GLU A 108 -8.41 -4.42 4.68
CA GLU A 108 -8.95 -5.60 5.37
C GLU A 108 -8.16 -6.87 5.05
N GLY A 109 -8.00 -7.75 6.04
CA GLY A 109 -7.29 -9.02 5.90
C GLY A 109 -5.78 -8.95 6.07
N ALA A 110 -5.20 -7.78 6.37
CA ALA A 110 -3.77 -7.68 6.66
C ALA A 110 -3.42 -8.44 7.95
N VAL A 111 -2.37 -9.27 7.89
CA VAL A 111 -1.87 -10.03 9.04
C VAL A 111 -0.71 -9.35 9.75
N ALA A 112 -0.02 -8.45 9.06
CA ALA A 112 1.04 -7.60 9.62
C ALA A 112 1.10 -6.29 8.85
N THR A 113 1.46 -5.21 9.55
CA THR A 113 1.66 -3.88 8.96
C THR A 113 2.83 -3.19 9.65
N THR A 114 3.64 -2.50 8.86
CA THR A 114 4.66 -1.58 9.36
C THR A 114 4.59 -0.26 8.60
N LYS A 115 4.98 0.84 9.24
CA LYS A 115 4.84 2.17 8.66
C LYS A 115 6.15 2.95 8.70
N ARG A 116 6.36 3.76 7.67
CA ARG A 116 7.49 4.68 7.56
C ARG A 116 7.00 6.08 7.23
N LYS A 117 7.76 7.03 7.71
CA LYS A 117 7.68 8.43 7.34
C LYS A 117 8.94 8.77 6.57
N VAL A 118 8.78 9.24 5.34
CA VAL A 118 9.85 9.70 4.45
C VAL A 118 9.64 11.19 4.23
N ILE A 119 10.61 12.00 4.59
CA ILE A 119 10.55 13.46 4.46
C ILE A 119 11.71 13.86 3.57
N ASP A 120 11.43 14.60 2.51
CA ASP A 120 12.45 15.17 1.66
C ASP A 120 13.35 16.11 2.49
N GLU A 121 14.65 16.00 2.33
CA GLU A 121 15.59 16.96 2.92
C GLU A 121 15.68 18.19 2.02
N PRO A 122 15.77 19.40 2.59
CA PRO A 122 15.94 20.61 1.81
C PRO A 122 17.19 20.48 0.92
N LYS A 123 17.03 20.68 -0.39
CA LYS A 123 18.18 20.73 -1.28
C LYS A 123 19.02 21.92 -0.88
N ALA A 124 20.30 21.66 -0.59
CA ALA A 124 21.28 22.69 -0.22
C ALA A 124 21.71 23.54 -1.43
N ASP A 125 20.84 23.77 -2.39
CA ASP A 125 21.10 24.65 -3.53
C ASP A 125 21.03 26.10 -3.07
N GLY A 126 22.18 26.59 -2.60
CA GLY A 126 22.37 27.99 -2.26
C GLY A 126 22.71 28.32 -0.81
N GLY A 127 22.99 27.33 0.03
CA GLY A 127 23.59 27.58 1.36
C GLY A 127 22.70 28.31 2.37
N LYS A 128 21.38 28.33 2.18
CA LYS A 128 20.44 28.94 3.10
C LYS A 128 19.82 27.87 4.02
N SER A 129 20.23 27.90 5.27
CA SER A 129 19.65 27.05 6.33
C SER A 129 18.33 27.66 6.84
N LEU A 130 17.54 26.86 7.58
CA LEU A 130 16.38 27.39 8.33
C LEU A 130 16.76 28.59 9.23
N GLU A 131 18.04 28.67 9.67
CA GLU A 131 18.57 29.81 10.41
C GLU A 131 18.69 31.07 9.54
N ASP A 132 19.01 30.95 8.25
CA ASP A 132 19.10 32.08 7.33
C ASP A 132 17.69 32.57 6.95
N ALA A 133 16.73 31.67 6.80
CA ALA A 133 15.32 32.02 6.64
C ALA A 133 14.76 32.76 7.87
N ALA A 134 15.18 32.39 9.07
CA ALA A 134 14.81 33.06 10.32
C ALA A 134 15.46 34.44 10.46
N LYS A 135 16.55 34.75 9.75
CA LYS A 135 17.22 36.06 9.79
C LYS A 135 16.65 37.11 8.83
N GLY A 136 15.56 36.79 8.15
CA GLY A 136 14.74 37.80 7.45
C GLY A 136 15.15 38.17 6.03
N GLU A 137 15.97 37.38 5.37
CA GLU A 137 16.27 37.55 3.93
C GLU A 137 15.28 36.77 3.07
N GLY A 138 14.02 37.26 3.07
CA GLY A 138 13.05 36.97 2.03
C GLY A 138 12.02 35.90 2.36
N ALA A 139 10.76 36.26 2.21
CA ALA A 139 9.59 35.36 2.24
C ALA A 139 9.76 34.11 1.32
N ASP A 140 10.52 34.27 0.23
CA ASP A 140 10.76 33.20 -0.74
C ASP A 140 11.70 32.12 -0.19
N ALA A 141 12.76 32.51 0.55
CA ALA A 141 13.64 31.51 1.19
C ALA A 141 12.92 30.70 2.28
N PHE A 142 11.95 31.32 2.97
CA PHE A 142 11.09 30.64 3.93
C PHE A 142 10.13 29.67 3.21
N LYS A 143 9.53 30.08 2.10
CA LYS A 143 8.67 29.22 1.26
C LYS A 143 9.42 28.00 0.73
N ASP A 144 10.63 28.19 0.23
CA ASP A 144 11.48 27.11 -0.28
C ASP A 144 11.85 26.11 0.84
N ALA A 145 12.09 26.58 2.04
CA ALA A 145 12.38 25.72 3.19
C ALA A 145 11.19 24.85 3.62
N PHE A 146 9.96 25.25 3.32
CA PHE A 146 8.74 24.49 3.59
C PHE A 146 8.21 23.74 2.35
N ASN A 147 8.79 23.94 1.18
CA ASN A 147 8.43 23.20 -0.02
C ASN A 147 9.01 21.78 0.01
N LEU A 148 8.66 21.04 1.03
CA LEU A 148 9.12 19.67 1.28
C LEU A 148 7.95 18.71 1.18
N THR A 149 8.19 17.57 0.56
CA THR A 149 7.22 16.48 0.51
C THR A 149 7.43 15.54 1.70
N SER A 150 6.35 15.24 2.37
CA SER A 150 6.29 14.18 3.38
C SER A 150 5.47 13.02 2.82
N THR A 151 6.04 11.82 2.84
CA THR A 151 5.38 10.58 2.40
C THR A 151 5.25 9.61 3.55
N PHE A 152 4.01 9.25 3.88
CA PHE A 152 3.71 8.13 4.78
C PHE A 152 3.58 6.86 3.96
N VAL A 153 4.30 5.83 4.35
CA VAL A 153 4.28 4.50 3.71
C VAL A 153 3.72 3.51 4.71
N ALA A 154 2.61 2.86 4.36
CA ALA A 154 2.08 1.73 5.10
C ALA A 154 2.29 0.47 4.27
N LEU A 155 3.13 -0.44 4.76
CA LEU A 155 3.43 -1.72 4.14
C LEU A 155 2.72 -2.82 4.92
N SER A 156 1.86 -3.57 4.24
CA SER A 156 1.02 -4.63 4.82
C SER A 156 1.23 -5.96 4.12
N SER A 157 1.12 -7.05 4.83
CA SER A 157 1.25 -8.41 4.32
C SER A 157 -0.02 -9.21 4.56
N TYR A 158 -0.33 -10.13 3.63
CA TYR A 158 -1.61 -10.84 3.53
C TYR A 158 -1.39 -12.33 3.27
N GLU A 159 -2.32 -13.17 3.73
CA GLU A 159 -2.32 -14.60 3.43
C GLU A 159 -3.08 -14.91 2.12
N GLY A 160 -2.56 -15.86 1.38
CA GLY A 160 -3.27 -16.41 0.22
C GLY A 160 -3.59 -15.38 -0.87
N THR A 161 -4.88 -15.17 -1.15
CA THR A 161 -5.39 -14.19 -2.13
C THR A 161 -5.74 -12.84 -1.54
N ALA A 162 -5.69 -12.68 -0.21
CA ALA A 162 -6.16 -11.47 0.46
C ALA A 162 -5.40 -10.20 0.03
N GLY A 163 -4.12 -10.30 -0.37
CA GLY A 163 -3.37 -9.17 -0.92
C GLY A 163 -3.90 -8.66 -2.27
N PRO A 164 -4.02 -9.54 -3.29
CA PRO A 164 -4.72 -9.20 -4.54
C PRO A 164 -6.14 -8.68 -4.32
N ASP A 165 -6.91 -9.30 -3.42
CA ASP A 165 -8.29 -8.90 -3.12
C ASP A 165 -8.36 -7.51 -2.48
N ALA A 166 -7.47 -7.20 -1.54
CA ALA A 166 -7.34 -5.89 -0.91
C ALA A 166 -6.95 -4.81 -1.93
N PHE A 167 -6.03 -5.11 -2.85
CA PHE A 167 -5.64 -4.19 -3.91
C PHE A 167 -6.79 -3.94 -4.90
N ALA A 168 -7.51 -4.99 -5.29
CA ALA A 168 -8.68 -4.88 -6.17
C ALA A 168 -9.82 -4.09 -5.50
N ALA A 169 -10.05 -4.26 -4.20
CA ALA A 169 -11.02 -3.50 -3.43
C ALA A 169 -10.66 -2.00 -3.40
N LEU A 170 -9.39 -1.66 -3.18
CA LEU A 170 -8.91 -0.28 -3.21
C LEU A 170 -9.08 0.33 -4.61
N LYS A 171 -8.71 -0.40 -5.67
CA LYS A 171 -8.90 0.04 -7.06
C LYS A 171 -10.37 0.35 -7.37
N LYS A 172 -11.26 -0.56 -6.98
CA LYS A 172 -12.71 -0.38 -7.15
C LYS A 172 -13.22 0.84 -6.37
N ALA A 173 -12.83 0.97 -5.11
CA ALA A 173 -13.22 2.09 -4.26
C ALA A 173 -12.75 3.42 -4.83
N ALA A 174 -11.53 3.51 -5.36
CA ALA A 174 -11.01 4.72 -5.98
C ALA A 174 -11.84 5.14 -7.21
N ALA A 175 -12.27 4.18 -8.04
CA ALA A 175 -13.13 4.46 -9.19
C ALA A 175 -14.53 4.92 -8.74
N ASP A 176 -15.15 4.23 -7.78
CA ASP A 176 -16.49 4.56 -7.28
C ASP A 176 -16.53 5.92 -6.57
N CYS A 177 -15.41 6.34 -5.97
CA CYS A 177 -15.29 7.54 -5.14
C CYS A 177 -14.57 8.70 -5.83
N ALA A 178 -14.28 8.60 -7.14
CA ALA A 178 -13.58 9.65 -7.89
C ALA A 178 -14.25 11.02 -7.81
N GLY A 179 -15.57 11.05 -7.68
CA GLY A 179 -16.38 12.27 -7.52
C GLY A 179 -16.44 12.83 -6.09
N GLY A 180 -15.67 12.25 -5.17
CA GLY A 180 -15.54 12.74 -3.80
C GLY A 180 -16.45 12.06 -2.77
N PHE A 181 -16.05 12.22 -1.51
CA PHE A 181 -16.72 11.70 -0.31
C PHE A 181 -16.23 12.47 0.92
N THR A 182 -16.87 12.27 2.06
CA THR A 182 -16.40 12.81 3.34
C THR A 182 -15.84 11.69 4.20
N ALA A 183 -14.60 11.86 4.68
CA ALA A 183 -13.99 11.00 5.69
C ALA A 183 -13.88 11.75 7.01
N THR A 184 -14.07 11.02 8.12
CA THR A 184 -13.74 11.52 9.46
C THR A 184 -12.61 10.65 10.00
N VAL A 185 -11.48 11.26 10.28
CA VAL A 185 -10.28 10.59 10.77
C VAL A 185 -9.96 11.12 12.16
N ALA A 186 -9.93 10.23 13.15
CA ALA A 186 -9.72 10.60 14.55
C ALA A 186 -10.62 11.77 15.02
N GLY A 187 -11.87 11.80 14.54
CA GLY A 187 -12.86 12.84 14.89
C GLY A 187 -12.80 14.10 14.02
N THR A 188 -11.81 14.24 13.14
CA THR A 188 -11.68 15.41 12.25
C THR A 188 -12.29 15.09 10.88
N PRO A 189 -13.32 15.81 10.42
CA PRO A 189 -13.88 15.63 9.10
C PRO A 189 -12.97 16.24 8.02
N THR A 190 -12.79 15.51 6.94
CA THR A 190 -12.06 15.95 5.74
C THR A 190 -12.88 15.56 4.53
N LYS A 191 -13.13 16.49 3.63
CA LYS A 191 -13.86 16.24 2.41
C LYS A 191 -12.87 15.96 1.27
N VAL A 192 -12.95 14.78 0.68
CA VAL A 192 -12.34 14.50 -0.61
C VAL A 192 -13.25 15.09 -1.68
N VAL A 193 -12.73 16.00 -2.47
CA VAL A 193 -13.50 16.71 -3.53
C VAL A 193 -13.42 15.94 -4.84
N SER A 194 -12.24 15.43 -5.17
CA SER A 194 -12.00 14.65 -6.39
C SER A 194 -10.78 13.76 -6.27
N MET A 195 -10.74 12.72 -7.10
CA MET A 195 -9.58 11.88 -7.31
C MET A 195 -9.32 11.76 -8.80
N THR A 196 -8.10 12.05 -9.23
CA THR A 196 -7.67 11.95 -10.63
C THR A 196 -6.55 10.91 -10.72
N GLU A 197 -6.74 9.91 -11.56
CA GLU A 197 -5.74 8.85 -11.75
C GLU A 197 -4.50 9.39 -12.45
N GLU A 198 -3.33 8.95 -12.00
CA GLU A 198 -2.03 9.25 -12.58
C GLU A 198 -1.31 7.97 -12.99
N LYS A 199 -0.32 8.10 -13.89
CA LYS A 199 0.46 6.96 -14.36
C LYS A 199 1.61 6.68 -13.39
N ILE A 200 1.71 5.42 -12.98
CA ILE A 200 2.82 4.89 -12.21
C ILE A 200 3.10 3.44 -12.63
N THR A 201 4.31 2.98 -12.41
CA THR A 201 4.73 1.58 -12.63
C THR A 201 5.45 1.06 -11.40
N GLY A 202 5.36 -0.23 -11.15
CA GLY A 202 6.04 -0.94 -10.07
C GLY A 202 5.27 -2.19 -9.64
N GLY A 203 5.95 -3.08 -8.92
CA GLY A 203 5.38 -4.31 -8.40
C GLY A 203 4.76 -5.22 -9.46
N ASP A 204 3.81 -6.04 -9.03
CA ASP A 204 2.91 -6.78 -9.93
C ASP A 204 1.78 -5.87 -10.43
N GLU A 205 1.39 -4.88 -9.61
CA GLU A 205 0.35 -3.88 -9.89
C GLU A 205 0.67 -2.58 -9.14
N ALA A 206 0.44 -1.44 -9.80
CA ALA A 206 0.56 -0.13 -9.20
C ALA A 206 -0.55 0.81 -9.68
N LEU A 207 -1.03 1.68 -8.80
CA LEU A 207 -2.05 2.69 -9.06
C LEU A 207 -1.65 3.99 -8.35
N ALA A 208 -1.97 5.11 -8.95
CA ALA A 208 -1.70 6.42 -8.36
C ALA A 208 -2.82 7.41 -8.64
N TRP A 209 -3.02 8.34 -7.72
CA TRP A 209 -4.02 9.40 -7.83
C TRP A 209 -3.51 10.71 -7.23
N THR A 210 -3.89 11.82 -7.87
CA THR A 210 -4.01 13.10 -7.17
C THR A 210 -5.38 13.15 -6.51
N VAL A 211 -5.38 13.31 -5.20
CA VAL A 211 -6.59 13.47 -4.39
C VAL A 211 -6.66 14.93 -3.94
N THR A 212 -7.74 15.63 -4.30
CA THR A 212 -8.01 16.98 -3.80
C THR A 212 -8.88 16.88 -2.56
N SER A 213 -8.36 17.32 -1.43
CA SER A 213 -9.11 17.40 -0.17
C SER A 213 -9.44 18.84 0.19
N GLU A 214 -10.54 19.05 0.90
CA GLU A 214 -11.00 20.33 1.40
C GLU A 214 -11.14 20.25 2.93
N SER A 215 -10.53 21.18 3.64
CA SER A 215 -10.69 21.38 5.07
C SER A 215 -10.72 22.86 5.35
N ASP A 216 -11.69 23.32 6.16
CA ASP A 216 -11.88 24.72 6.53
C ASP A 216 -11.93 25.70 5.33
N GLY A 217 -12.49 25.22 4.18
CA GLY A 217 -12.63 26.02 2.95
C GLY A 217 -11.36 26.12 2.11
N ALA A 218 -10.25 25.54 2.55
CA ALA A 218 -9.02 25.43 1.76
C ALA A 218 -8.94 24.08 1.07
N THR A 219 -8.54 24.06 -0.19
CA THR A 219 -8.29 22.83 -0.95
C THR A 219 -6.81 22.54 -1.02
N THR A 220 -6.46 21.28 -0.73
CA THR A 220 -5.07 20.82 -0.74
C THR A 220 -4.95 19.56 -1.59
N PRO A 221 -4.05 19.55 -2.59
CA PRO A 221 -3.72 18.33 -3.31
C PRO A 221 -2.85 17.42 -2.46
N VAL A 222 -3.13 16.12 -2.51
CA VAL A 222 -2.29 15.07 -1.93
C VAL A 222 -2.11 13.96 -2.96
N LYS A 223 -1.06 13.17 -2.85
CA LYS A 223 -0.81 12.02 -3.72
C LYS A 223 -1.06 10.73 -2.96
N LEU A 224 -1.80 9.85 -3.58
CA LEU A 224 -2.02 8.49 -3.09
C LEU A 224 -1.46 7.51 -4.11
N VAL A 225 -0.61 6.61 -3.67
CA VAL A 225 -0.10 5.50 -4.49
C VAL A 225 -0.39 4.19 -3.78
N ALA A 226 -0.74 3.17 -4.53
CA ALA A 226 -0.83 1.80 -4.06
C ALA A 226 0.05 0.91 -4.95
N LEU A 227 0.83 0.05 -4.34
CA LEU A 227 1.73 -0.92 -4.97
C LEU A 227 1.44 -2.29 -4.38
N ARG A 228 1.28 -3.31 -5.23
CA ARG A 228 1.19 -4.71 -4.81
C ARG A 228 2.35 -5.52 -5.38
N LYS A 229 2.98 -6.33 -4.53
CA LYS A 229 3.99 -7.30 -4.94
C LYS A 229 3.81 -8.60 -4.14
N GLY A 230 3.50 -9.68 -4.83
CA GLY A 230 3.15 -10.94 -4.18
C GLY A 230 1.95 -10.79 -3.25
N SER A 231 2.16 -11.15 -1.98
CA SER A 231 1.19 -11.04 -0.89
C SER A 231 1.26 -9.70 -0.13
N SER A 232 2.12 -8.77 -0.56
CA SER A 232 2.30 -7.49 0.12
C SER A 232 1.64 -6.35 -0.65
N VAL A 233 1.04 -5.41 0.09
CA VAL A 233 0.50 -4.16 -0.44
C VAL A 233 1.14 -3.01 0.32
N ALA A 234 1.70 -2.05 -0.42
CA ALA A 234 2.17 -0.79 0.12
C ALA A 234 1.27 0.35 -0.34
N THR A 235 0.88 1.22 0.58
CA THR A 235 0.20 2.47 0.26
C THR A 235 1.10 3.64 0.65
N PHE A 236 1.12 4.65 -0.20
CA PHE A 236 1.93 5.85 -0.03
C PHE A 236 1.00 7.05 -0.05
N PHE A 237 0.93 7.75 1.04
CA PHE A 237 0.21 9.02 1.16
C PHE A 237 1.24 10.14 1.24
N ALA A 238 1.30 11.00 0.21
CA ALA A 238 2.24 12.08 0.16
C ALA A 238 1.53 13.44 0.13
N PHE A 239 2.05 14.39 0.85
CA PHE A 239 1.61 15.78 0.85
C PHE A 239 2.82 16.72 0.91
N ASN A 240 2.63 17.91 0.36
CA ASN A 240 3.63 18.96 0.42
C ASN A 240 3.31 19.90 1.57
N LEU A 241 4.31 20.24 2.40
CA LEU A 241 4.13 21.06 3.60
C LEU A 241 3.71 22.49 3.25
N ALA A 242 4.22 23.08 2.17
CA ALA A 242 3.82 24.40 1.74
C ALA A 242 2.37 24.41 1.23
N ALA A 243 1.96 23.37 0.48
CA ALA A 243 0.56 23.22 0.04
C ALA A 243 -0.39 23.04 1.23
N ALA A 244 0.02 22.28 2.25
CA ALA A 244 -0.73 22.14 3.50
C ALA A 244 -0.85 23.45 4.28
N GLY A 245 0.11 24.37 4.11
CA GLY A 245 0.09 25.73 4.64
C GLY A 245 -0.76 26.73 3.84
N GLY A 246 -1.44 26.27 2.77
CA GLY A 246 -2.30 27.11 1.93
C GLY A 246 -1.61 27.74 0.70
N GLU A 247 -0.35 27.42 0.46
CA GLU A 247 0.35 27.83 -0.76
C GLU A 247 -0.13 26.99 -1.96
N ASN A 248 -0.27 27.65 -3.12
CA ASN A 248 -0.62 26.96 -4.36
C ASN A 248 0.61 26.28 -4.97
N VAL A 249 0.95 25.13 -4.43
CA VAL A 249 2.11 24.32 -4.84
C VAL A 249 1.63 23.05 -5.52
N THR A 250 2.18 22.78 -6.69
CA THR A 250 2.08 21.47 -7.35
C THR A 250 3.32 20.65 -7.01
N PHE A 251 3.14 19.37 -6.72
CA PHE A 251 4.25 18.43 -6.47
C PHE A 251 3.97 17.10 -7.16
N GLU A 252 5.05 16.40 -7.44
CA GLU A 252 5.02 15.15 -8.20
C GLU A 252 4.69 13.95 -7.31
N LEU A 253 4.37 12.82 -7.95
CA LEU A 253 4.27 11.53 -7.26
C LEU A 253 5.61 11.17 -6.60
N PRO A 254 5.61 10.53 -5.41
CA PRO A 254 6.82 10.13 -4.71
C PRO A 254 7.48 8.89 -5.37
N THR A 255 7.80 8.98 -6.67
CA THR A 255 8.23 7.84 -7.49
C THR A 255 9.51 7.19 -6.99
N ALA A 256 10.47 7.97 -6.46
CA ALA A 256 11.69 7.44 -5.88
C ALA A 256 11.42 6.59 -4.62
N VAL A 257 10.47 7.03 -3.77
CA VAL A 257 10.06 6.30 -2.57
C VAL A 257 9.34 4.99 -2.95
N VAL A 258 8.47 5.05 -3.97
CA VAL A 258 7.74 3.89 -4.49
C VAL A 258 8.71 2.86 -5.09
N ALA A 259 9.65 3.30 -5.92
CA ALA A 259 10.64 2.43 -6.55
C ALA A 259 11.55 1.75 -5.50
N ALA A 260 12.04 2.50 -4.51
CA ALA A 260 12.85 1.94 -3.44
C ALA A 260 12.08 0.89 -2.61
N GLN A 261 10.79 1.12 -2.34
CA GLN A 261 9.97 0.13 -1.64
C GLN A 261 9.69 -1.10 -2.50
N ASP A 262 9.51 -0.94 -3.81
CA ASP A 262 9.33 -2.05 -4.76
C ASP A 262 10.58 -2.95 -4.81
N GLU A 263 11.76 -2.35 -4.86
CA GLU A 263 13.03 -3.08 -4.82
C GLU A 263 13.19 -3.92 -3.56
N LYS A 264 12.76 -3.42 -2.40
CA LYS A 264 12.83 -4.14 -1.11
C LYS A 264 11.83 -5.28 -0.98
N LEU A 265 10.81 -5.32 -1.82
CA LEU A 265 9.82 -6.40 -1.89
C LEU A 265 10.20 -7.47 -2.95
N ALA A 266 11.35 -7.33 -3.60
CA ALA A 266 11.83 -8.23 -4.65
C ALA A 266 12.26 -9.60 -4.11
#